data_e2289960a79ec86030daf3612c4e6b33
#
_entry.id   e2289960a79ec86030daf3612c4e6b33
#
_cell.length_a   1.000
_cell.length_b   1.000
_cell.length_c   1.000
_cell.angle_alpha   90.00
_cell.angle_beta   90.00
_cell.angle_gamma   90.00
#
_symmetry.space_group_name_H-M   'P 1'
#
loop_
_entity.id
_entity.type
_entity.pdbx_description
1 polymer ?
#
loop_
_entity_poly.entity_id
_entity_poly.type
_entity_poly.pdbx_seq_one_letter_code
_entity_poly.pdbx_strand_id
1 'polypeptide(L)'
;SSEGATIIYVPTVKLAEKVLKLLLLREVNAVGYNGSMRNSAREDAHAAFMRDRSPVVVATVAYGLGIDKPDVRQIIHYGPPKTLESYYQESGRAGRDGGAASCTLFWSRADLALFDFYLRDMSAESTKQQFMISRQQLESYLNDSASCRHGLLCQHFGESHVTPCG
;
A
#
# COMPACT_ATOMS: atom_id res chain seq x y z
N SER A 1 -16.41 0.36 -15.16
CA SER A 1 -15.20 1.18 -15.12
C SER A 1 -15.31 2.07 -13.90
N SER A 2 -14.51 1.87 -12.88
CA SER A 2 -14.36 2.85 -11.80
C SER A 2 -13.70 4.09 -12.43
N GLU A 3 -14.46 5.17 -12.56
CA GLU A 3 -13.92 6.46 -12.97
C GLU A 3 -13.00 6.96 -11.86
N GLY A 4 -11.69 6.89 -12.06
CA GLY A 4 -10.71 7.41 -11.14
C GLY A 4 -9.41 6.60 -11.09
N ALA A 5 -8.39 7.19 -10.48
CA ALA A 5 -7.06 6.60 -10.40
C ALA A 5 -6.97 5.46 -9.38
N THR A 6 -6.15 4.46 -9.68
CA THR A 6 -5.91 3.29 -8.82
C THR A 6 -4.42 3.16 -8.51
N ILE A 7 -4.08 2.97 -7.23
CA ILE A 7 -2.72 2.62 -6.80
C ILE A 7 -2.72 1.19 -6.28
N ILE A 8 -1.84 0.35 -6.81
CA ILE A 8 -1.65 -1.02 -6.36
C ILE A 8 -0.28 -1.11 -5.67
N TYR A 9 -0.28 -1.23 -4.36
CA TYR A 9 0.93 -1.45 -3.58
C TYR A 9 1.27 -2.93 -3.50
N VAL A 10 2.53 -3.25 -3.70
CA VAL A 10 3.06 -4.60 -3.59
C VAL A 10 4.37 -4.60 -2.79
N PRO A 11 4.67 -5.67 -2.04
CA PRO A 11 5.81 -5.67 -1.11
C PRO A 11 7.18 -5.76 -1.79
N THR A 12 7.27 -6.28 -3.02
CA THR A 12 8.56 -6.50 -3.69
C THR A 12 8.56 -6.04 -5.14
N VAL A 13 9.75 -5.66 -5.65
CA VAL A 13 9.95 -5.28 -7.05
C VAL A 13 9.53 -6.41 -8.01
N LYS A 14 9.93 -7.64 -7.70
CA LYS A 14 9.57 -8.83 -8.51
C LYS A 14 8.06 -9.02 -8.62
N LEU A 15 7.33 -8.77 -7.54
CA LEU A 15 5.87 -8.86 -7.55
C LEU A 15 5.26 -7.69 -8.33
N ALA A 16 5.83 -6.47 -8.23
CA ALA A 16 5.38 -5.32 -9.01
C ALA A 16 5.46 -5.59 -10.52
N GLU A 17 6.59 -6.13 -10.96
CA GLU A 17 6.79 -6.51 -12.38
C GLU A 17 5.80 -7.57 -12.83
N LYS A 18 5.55 -8.60 -12.00
CA LYS A 18 4.58 -9.67 -12.30
C LYS A 18 3.16 -9.12 -12.41
N VAL A 19 2.73 -8.29 -11.46
CA VAL A 19 1.38 -7.69 -11.45
C VAL A 19 1.21 -6.76 -12.65
N LEU A 20 2.20 -5.89 -12.89
CA LEU A 20 2.17 -5.00 -14.06
C LEU A 20 2.03 -5.78 -15.36
N LYS A 21 2.84 -6.83 -15.55
CA LYS A 21 2.75 -7.68 -16.74
C LYS A 21 1.37 -8.31 -16.92
N LEU A 22 0.76 -8.78 -15.84
CA LEU A 22 -0.58 -9.38 -15.87
C LEU A 22 -1.65 -8.35 -16.25
N LEU A 23 -1.56 -7.12 -15.72
CA LEU A 23 -2.47 -6.03 -16.06
C LEU A 23 -2.38 -5.67 -17.56
N LEU A 24 -1.15 -5.50 -18.06
CA LEU A 24 -0.92 -5.18 -19.48
C LEU A 24 -1.41 -6.31 -20.41
N LEU A 25 -1.25 -7.57 -20.03
CA LEU A 25 -1.80 -8.72 -20.77
C LEU A 25 -3.36 -8.75 -20.76
N ARG A 26 -3.98 -8.07 -19.83
CA ARG A 26 -5.44 -7.90 -19.75
C ARG A 26 -5.90 -6.55 -20.29
N GLU A 27 -5.04 -5.89 -21.08
CA GLU A 27 -5.32 -4.59 -21.71
C GLU A 27 -5.64 -3.47 -20.71
N VAL A 28 -5.23 -3.62 -19.45
CA VAL A 28 -5.34 -2.57 -18.44
C VAL A 28 -4.18 -1.60 -18.63
N ASN A 29 -4.48 -0.33 -18.89
CA ASN A 29 -3.46 0.71 -19.00
C ASN A 29 -2.86 1.02 -17.61
N ALA A 30 -1.67 0.51 -17.37
CA ALA A 30 -0.96 0.61 -16.09
C ALA A 30 0.51 0.94 -16.28
N VAL A 31 1.10 1.61 -15.29
CA VAL A 31 2.55 1.88 -15.20
C VAL A 31 3.11 1.29 -13.92
N GLY A 32 4.39 0.92 -13.97
CA GLY A 32 5.12 0.46 -12.79
C GLY A 32 5.93 1.59 -12.17
N TYR A 33 6.07 1.56 -10.83
CA TYR A 33 6.96 2.47 -10.09
C TYR A 33 7.65 1.72 -8.95
N ASN A 34 8.97 1.61 -9.00
CA ASN A 34 9.74 0.96 -7.93
C ASN A 34 11.16 1.51 -7.83
N GLY A 35 11.85 1.18 -6.73
CA GLY A 35 13.17 1.72 -6.43
C GLY A 35 14.30 1.24 -7.34
N SER A 36 14.11 0.15 -8.11
CA SER A 36 15.12 -0.35 -9.05
C SER A 36 15.10 0.35 -10.42
N MET A 37 14.05 1.12 -10.70
CA MET A 37 13.92 1.85 -11.96
C MET A 37 14.88 3.05 -12.00
N ARG A 38 15.33 3.40 -13.22
CA ARG A 38 16.08 4.66 -13.47
C ARG A 38 15.20 5.86 -13.12
N ASN A 39 15.83 6.97 -12.71
CA ASN A 39 15.11 8.18 -12.33
C ASN A 39 14.17 8.68 -13.44
N SER A 40 14.65 8.75 -14.69
CA SER A 40 13.82 9.17 -15.82
C SER A 40 12.58 8.29 -16.00
N ALA A 41 12.72 6.96 -15.90
CA ALA A 41 11.58 6.05 -16.02
C ALA A 41 10.57 6.21 -14.86
N ARG A 42 11.05 6.54 -13.64
CA ARG A 42 10.17 6.86 -12.51
C ARG A 42 9.42 8.17 -12.73
N GLU A 43 10.10 9.19 -13.24
CA GLU A 43 9.50 10.49 -13.58
C GLU A 43 8.44 10.34 -14.67
N ASP A 44 8.72 9.55 -15.72
CA ASP A 44 7.78 9.28 -16.81
C ASP A 44 6.54 8.53 -16.30
N ALA A 45 6.72 7.49 -15.47
CA ALA A 45 5.63 6.73 -14.87
C ALA A 45 4.78 7.62 -13.94
N HIS A 46 5.43 8.43 -13.11
CA HIS A 46 4.75 9.39 -12.24
C HIS A 46 3.95 10.42 -13.06
N ALA A 47 4.55 11.01 -14.07
CA ALA A 47 3.89 11.97 -14.95
C ALA A 47 2.73 11.34 -15.74
N ALA A 48 2.86 10.08 -16.15
CA ALA A 48 1.77 9.35 -16.81
C ALA A 48 0.57 9.15 -15.87
N PHE A 49 0.81 8.76 -14.62
CA PHE A 49 -0.23 8.60 -13.60
C PHE A 49 -0.87 9.92 -13.19
N MET A 50 -0.08 10.95 -12.91
CA MET A 50 -0.59 12.26 -12.48
C MET A 50 -1.43 12.97 -13.55
N ARG A 51 -1.14 12.72 -14.83
CA ARG A 51 -1.82 13.33 -15.99
C ARG A 51 -2.89 12.42 -16.62
N ASP A 52 -3.35 11.42 -15.92
CA ASP A 52 -4.37 10.45 -16.35
C ASP A 52 -4.06 9.69 -17.66
N ARG A 53 -2.81 9.72 -18.11
CA ARG A 53 -2.37 8.91 -19.25
C ARG A 53 -2.34 7.42 -18.92
N SER A 54 -2.18 7.10 -17.65
CA SER A 54 -2.25 5.74 -17.08
C SER A 54 -3.03 5.80 -15.77
N PRO A 55 -4.27 5.34 -15.74
CA PRO A 55 -5.11 5.42 -14.53
C PRO A 55 -4.67 4.46 -13.42
N VAL A 56 -3.80 3.50 -13.71
CA VAL A 56 -3.32 2.51 -12.75
C VAL A 56 -1.81 2.61 -12.58
N VAL A 57 -1.34 2.65 -11.34
CA VAL A 57 0.08 2.50 -11.02
C VAL A 57 0.29 1.29 -10.11
N VAL A 58 1.26 0.43 -10.47
CA VAL A 58 1.73 -0.68 -9.63
C VAL A 58 3.05 -0.27 -8.99
N ALA A 59 3.08 -0.19 -7.67
CA ALA A 59 4.20 0.38 -6.96
C ALA A 59 4.65 -0.44 -5.76
N THR A 60 5.94 -0.35 -5.44
CA THR A 60 6.45 -0.72 -4.11
C THR A 60 6.35 0.48 -3.17
N VAL A 61 6.61 0.28 -1.88
CA VAL A 61 6.60 1.33 -0.83
C VAL A 61 7.38 2.61 -1.20
N ALA A 62 8.32 2.52 -2.15
CA ALA A 62 9.06 3.68 -2.67
C ALA A 62 8.16 4.75 -3.36
N TYR A 63 6.94 4.39 -3.73
CA TYR A 63 5.97 5.30 -4.35
C TYR A 63 5.08 5.95 -3.28
N GLY A 64 5.68 6.61 -2.32
CA GLY A 64 4.93 7.27 -1.24
C GLY A 64 5.26 8.74 -1.08
N LEU A 65 6.46 9.14 -1.47
CA LEU A 65 6.92 10.51 -1.31
C LEU A 65 6.51 11.34 -2.53
N GLY A 66 5.47 12.16 -2.38
CA GLY A 66 5.10 13.17 -3.37
C GLY A 66 3.90 12.89 -4.27
N ILE A 67 3.12 11.81 -4.03
CA ILE A 67 1.85 11.65 -4.73
C ILE A 67 0.80 12.55 -4.06
N ASP A 68 0.44 13.60 -4.76
CA ASP A 68 -0.67 14.48 -4.39
C ASP A 68 -1.73 14.50 -5.50
N LYS A 69 -2.24 13.31 -5.83
CA LYS A 69 -3.34 13.13 -6.77
C LYS A 69 -4.64 13.04 -5.99
N PRO A 70 -5.55 14.03 -6.13
CA PRO A 70 -6.73 14.12 -5.27
C PRO A 70 -7.79 13.05 -5.57
N ASP A 71 -7.88 12.61 -6.82
CA ASP A 71 -8.93 11.74 -7.36
C ASP A 71 -8.55 10.25 -7.37
N VAL A 72 -7.70 9.80 -6.46
CA VAL A 72 -7.43 8.37 -6.28
C VAL A 72 -8.68 7.69 -5.71
N ARG A 73 -9.30 6.80 -6.46
CA ARG A 73 -10.54 6.10 -6.08
C ARG A 73 -10.30 4.72 -5.49
N GLN A 74 -9.17 4.12 -5.79
CA GLN A 74 -8.83 2.82 -5.24
C GLN A 74 -7.38 2.75 -4.79
N ILE A 75 -7.18 2.24 -3.57
CA ILE A 75 -5.89 1.76 -3.09
C ILE A 75 -6.01 0.25 -2.89
N ILE A 76 -5.16 -0.49 -3.55
CA ILE A 76 -5.11 -1.95 -3.43
C ILE A 76 -3.75 -2.34 -2.86
N HIS A 77 -3.73 -2.98 -1.71
CA HIS A 77 -2.54 -3.65 -1.21
C HIS A 77 -2.60 -5.12 -1.64
N TYR A 78 -1.71 -5.55 -2.49
CA TYR A 78 -1.54 -6.94 -2.88
C TYR A 78 -0.33 -7.54 -2.14
N GLY A 79 -0.59 -8.00 -0.95
CA GLY A 79 0.34 -8.33 0.11
C GLY A 79 0.31 -7.31 1.25
N PRO A 80 0.66 -7.72 2.49
CA PRO A 80 0.63 -6.84 3.64
C PRO A 80 1.70 -5.74 3.53
N PRO A 81 1.39 -4.51 3.96
CA PRO A 81 2.38 -3.45 4.13
C PRO A 81 3.37 -3.83 5.24
N LYS A 82 4.47 -3.10 5.37
CA LYS A 82 5.49 -3.42 6.39
C LYS A 82 5.01 -3.16 7.82
N THR A 83 4.21 -2.13 8.02
CA THR A 83 3.70 -1.69 9.32
C THR A 83 2.30 -1.08 9.16
N LEU A 84 1.58 -0.89 10.27
CA LEU A 84 0.30 -0.18 10.26
C LEU A 84 0.44 1.29 9.86
N GLU A 85 1.53 1.93 10.23
CA GLU A 85 1.82 3.32 9.84
C GLU A 85 1.98 3.43 8.32
N SER A 86 2.68 2.46 7.70
CA SER A 86 2.78 2.39 6.24
C SER A 86 1.41 2.21 5.60
N TYR A 87 0.59 1.30 6.13
CA TYR A 87 -0.78 1.10 5.66
C TYR A 87 -1.61 2.39 5.74
N TYR A 88 -1.56 3.08 6.87
CA TYR A 88 -2.29 4.32 7.08
C TYR A 88 -1.85 5.42 6.11
N GLN A 89 -0.54 5.61 5.94
CA GLN A 89 0.01 6.60 5.00
C GLN A 89 -0.33 6.29 3.55
N GLU A 90 -0.35 5.01 3.17
CA GLU A 90 -0.67 4.56 1.82
C GLU A 90 -2.16 4.65 1.55
N SER A 91 -3.00 4.18 2.47
CA SER A 91 -4.47 4.26 2.36
C SER A 91 -5.00 5.70 2.42
N GLY A 92 -4.34 6.59 3.18
CA GLY A 92 -4.68 8.01 3.27
C GLY A 92 -4.46 8.81 1.98
N ARG A 93 -4.06 8.16 0.88
CA ARG A 93 -4.00 8.77 -0.45
C ARG A 93 -5.32 8.68 -1.21
N ALA A 94 -6.25 7.83 -0.74
CA ALA A 94 -7.55 7.66 -1.36
C ALA A 94 -8.46 8.84 -1.03
N GLY A 95 -9.18 9.34 -2.03
CA GLY A 95 -10.26 10.32 -1.85
C GLY A 95 -9.87 11.64 -1.21
N ARG A 96 -8.70 12.19 -1.48
CA ARG A 96 -8.25 13.47 -0.91
C ARG A 96 -9.12 14.66 -1.30
N ASP A 97 -9.87 14.54 -2.36
CA ASP A 97 -10.87 15.52 -2.80
C ASP A 97 -12.22 15.40 -2.08
N GLY A 98 -12.32 14.48 -1.09
CA GLY A 98 -13.57 14.18 -0.37
C GLY A 98 -14.51 13.24 -1.14
N GLY A 99 -14.16 12.79 -2.33
CA GLY A 99 -14.93 11.83 -3.10
C GLY A 99 -14.85 10.41 -2.52
N ALA A 100 -15.86 9.59 -2.79
CA ALA A 100 -15.89 8.20 -2.35
C ALA A 100 -14.68 7.43 -2.92
N ALA A 101 -13.99 6.70 -2.04
CA ALA A 101 -12.83 5.90 -2.41
C ALA A 101 -12.78 4.61 -1.57
N SER A 102 -12.08 3.60 -2.07
CA SER A 102 -11.96 2.31 -1.40
C SER A 102 -10.50 1.92 -1.18
N CYS A 103 -10.25 1.28 -0.03
CA CYS A 103 -8.96 0.68 0.29
C CYS A 103 -9.16 -0.81 0.51
N THR A 104 -8.52 -1.63 -0.32
CA THR A 104 -8.63 -3.09 -0.26
C THR A 104 -7.26 -3.70 0.02
N LEU A 105 -7.19 -4.62 0.98
CA LEU A 105 -5.97 -5.34 1.31
C LEU A 105 -6.17 -6.83 1.08
N PHE A 106 -5.43 -7.40 0.15
CA PHE A 106 -5.33 -8.84 -0.10
C PHE A 106 -4.09 -9.38 0.58
N TRP A 107 -4.25 -10.36 1.45
CA TRP A 107 -3.14 -10.98 2.16
C TRP A 107 -3.43 -12.44 2.50
N SER A 108 -2.39 -13.18 2.76
CA SER A 108 -2.45 -14.53 3.27
C SER A 108 -1.38 -14.75 4.35
N ARG A 109 -1.52 -15.80 5.15
CA ARG A 109 -0.50 -16.15 6.15
C ARG A 109 0.88 -16.40 5.52
N ALA A 110 0.91 -16.88 4.28
CA ALA A 110 2.16 -17.10 3.56
C ALA A 110 2.93 -15.79 3.28
N ASP A 111 2.22 -14.68 3.14
CA ASP A 111 2.86 -13.37 2.91
C ASP A 111 3.64 -12.90 4.13
N LEU A 112 3.28 -13.37 5.33
CA LEU A 112 4.00 -13.04 6.56
C LEU A 112 5.43 -13.62 6.60
N ALA A 113 5.73 -14.64 5.82
CA ALA A 113 7.09 -15.17 5.67
C ALA A 113 8.08 -14.14 5.11
N LEU A 114 7.59 -13.13 4.40
CA LEU A 114 8.42 -12.01 3.94
C LEU A 114 9.01 -11.19 5.10
N PHE A 115 8.30 -11.10 6.23
CA PHE A 115 8.79 -10.43 7.42
C PHE A 115 9.99 -11.16 8.05
N ASP A 116 9.99 -12.50 7.99
CA ASP A 116 11.11 -13.31 8.48
C ASP A 116 12.36 -13.08 7.63
N PHE A 117 12.21 -12.83 6.33
CA PHE A 117 13.29 -12.43 5.45
C PHE A 117 13.86 -11.06 5.85
N TYR A 118 13.00 -10.06 6.09
CA TYR A 118 13.46 -8.74 6.54
C TYR A 118 14.19 -8.79 7.88
N LEU A 119 13.71 -9.62 8.83
CA LEU A 119 14.37 -9.79 10.14
C LEU A 119 15.79 -10.35 10.03
N ARG A 120 16.04 -11.26 9.08
CA ARG A 120 17.37 -11.85 8.88
C ARG A 120 18.41 -10.83 8.40
N ASP A 121 17.95 -9.84 7.65
CA ASP A 121 18.82 -8.82 7.04
C ASP A 121 19.13 -7.65 8.00
N MET A 122 18.45 -7.59 9.14
CA MET A 122 18.67 -6.55 10.15
C MET A 122 19.84 -6.92 11.07
N SER A 123 20.80 -6.01 11.26
CA SER A 123 21.96 -6.23 12.10
C SER A 123 21.78 -5.76 13.55
N ALA A 124 21.03 -4.65 13.76
CA ALA A 124 20.85 -4.05 15.08
C ALA A 124 19.69 -4.70 15.85
N GLU A 125 19.94 -5.16 17.07
CA GLU A 125 18.95 -5.85 17.91
C GLU A 125 17.76 -4.94 18.28
N SER A 126 17.99 -3.66 18.55
CA SER A 126 16.94 -2.68 18.82
C SER A 126 15.99 -2.52 17.62
N THR A 127 16.53 -2.53 16.40
CA THR A 127 15.74 -2.44 15.17
C THR A 127 14.90 -3.70 14.96
N LYS A 128 15.44 -4.88 15.27
CA LYS A 128 14.71 -6.15 15.22
C LYS A 128 13.53 -6.15 16.19
N GLN A 129 13.74 -5.76 17.43
CA GLN A 129 12.69 -5.69 18.45
C GLN A 129 11.55 -4.76 18.01
N GLN A 130 11.89 -3.58 17.52
CA GLN A 130 10.91 -2.62 17.05
C GLN A 130 10.13 -3.15 15.84
N PHE A 131 10.81 -3.81 14.91
CA PHE A 131 10.17 -4.44 13.75
C PHE A 131 9.24 -5.60 14.16
N MET A 132 9.63 -6.41 15.15
CA MET A 132 8.77 -7.48 15.68
C MET A 132 7.50 -6.95 16.34
N ILE A 133 7.60 -5.85 17.09
CA ILE A 133 6.43 -5.18 17.68
C ILE A 133 5.49 -4.69 16.57
N SER A 134 6.02 -3.97 15.57
CA SER A 134 5.22 -3.48 14.44
C SER A 134 4.57 -4.62 13.65
N ARG A 135 5.29 -5.74 13.46
CA ARG A 135 4.75 -6.96 12.86
C ARG A 135 3.56 -7.51 13.66
N GLN A 136 3.72 -7.66 14.96
CA GLN A 136 2.67 -8.18 15.84
C GLN A 136 1.41 -7.29 15.80
N GLN A 137 1.59 -5.98 15.81
CA GLN A 137 0.50 -5.01 15.68
C GLN A 137 -0.24 -5.15 14.35
N LEU A 138 0.52 -5.26 13.25
CA LEU A 138 -0.06 -5.49 11.93
C LEU A 138 -0.79 -6.83 11.84
N GLU A 139 -0.21 -7.92 12.36
CA GLU A 139 -0.85 -9.23 12.40
C GLU A 139 -2.16 -9.21 13.19
N SER A 140 -2.18 -8.53 14.34
CA SER A 140 -3.40 -8.34 15.12
C SER A 140 -4.48 -7.61 14.34
N TYR A 141 -4.12 -6.52 13.67
CA TYR A 141 -5.01 -5.78 12.80
C TYR A 141 -5.56 -6.62 11.65
N LEU A 142 -4.72 -7.41 10.99
CA LEU A 142 -5.10 -8.24 9.85
C LEU A 142 -6.04 -9.38 10.24
N ASN A 143 -5.83 -9.99 11.41
CA ASN A 143 -6.62 -11.11 11.90
C ASN A 143 -7.93 -10.70 12.57
N ASP A 144 -8.08 -9.46 12.99
CA ASP A 144 -9.33 -8.97 13.58
C ASP A 144 -10.38 -8.81 12.48
N SER A 145 -11.43 -9.60 12.52
CA SER A 145 -12.56 -9.55 11.58
C SER A 145 -13.84 -8.96 12.20
N ALA A 146 -13.81 -8.63 13.48
CA ALA A 146 -14.98 -8.21 14.22
C ALA A 146 -15.01 -6.70 14.50
N SER A 147 -13.83 -6.09 14.67
CA SER A 147 -13.73 -4.69 15.06
C SER A 147 -13.77 -3.75 13.85
N CYS A 148 -14.21 -2.52 14.08
CA CYS A 148 -14.13 -1.46 13.08
C CYS A 148 -12.68 -1.18 12.69
N ARG A 149 -12.34 -1.29 11.40
CA ARG A 149 -10.99 -1.08 10.87
C ARG A 149 -10.45 0.32 11.17
N HIS A 150 -11.29 1.33 11.04
CA HIS A 150 -10.94 2.70 11.39
C HIS A 150 -10.68 2.85 12.88
N GLY A 151 -11.54 2.24 13.73
CA GLY A 151 -11.35 2.24 15.18
C GLY A 151 -10.03 1.62 15.62
N LEU A 152 -9.63 0.50 15.00
CA LEU A 152 -8.33 -0.15 15.27
C LEU A 152 -7.15 0.76 14.89
N LEU A 153 -7.24 1.50 13.78
CA LEU A 153 -6.22 2.46 13.38
C LEU A 153 -6.16 3.65 14.36
N CYS A 154 -7.30 4.24 14.72
CA CYS A 154 -7.35 5.32 15.73
C CYS A 154 -6.71 4.87 17.04
N GLN A 155 -7.08 3.68 17.53
CA GLN A 155 -6.49 3.12 18.75
C GLN A 155 -4.96 2.93 18.64
N HIS A 156 -4.46 2.47 17.49
CA HIS A 156 -3.03 2.32 17.26
C HIS A 156 -2.27 3.65 17.36
N PHE A 157 -2.89 4.75 16.88
CA PHE A 157 -2.31 6.10 16.96
C PHE A 157 -2.65 6.84 18.25
N GLY A 158 -3.29 6.19 19.22
CA GLY A 158 -3.64 6.79 20.52
C GLY A 158 -4.84 7.73 20.47
N GLU A 159 -5.65 7.66 19.42
CA GLU A 159 -6.87 8.43 19.28
C GLU A 159 -8.09 7.64 19.76
N SER A 160 -9.04 8.35 20.39
CA SER A 160 -10.32 7.74 20.78
C SER A 160 -11.25 7.69 19.57
N HIS A 161 -11.70 6.49 19.21
CA HIS A 161 -12.73 6.31 18.18
C HIS A 161 -14.11 6.17 18.86
N VAL A 162 -15.01 7.13 18.63
CA VAL A 162 -16.25 7.25 19.40
C VAL A 162 -17.43 6.57 18.70
N THR A 163 -17.40 6.39 17.37
CA THR A 163 -18.52 5.85 16.60
C THR A 163 -18.05 4.85 15.55
N PRO A 164 -18.67 3.66 15.45
CA PRO A 164 -18.44 2.78 14.33
C PRO A 164 -18.79 3.49 13.02
N CYS A 165 -17.92 3.36 12.02
CA CYS A 165 -18.10 4.03 10.73
C CYS A 165 -18.79 3.16 9.66
N GLY A 166 -19.61 2.20 10.09
CA GLY A 166 -20.40 1.35 9.22
C GLY A 166 -19.73 0.04 8.83
#